data_b694b7af3e05e10a19c71d8aed7558ba
#
_entry.id   b694b7af3e05e10a19c71d8aed7558ba
#
_cell.length_a   1.000
_cell.length_b   1.000
_cell.length_c   1.000
_cell.angle_alpha   90.00
_cell.angle_beta   90.00
_cell.angle_gamma   90.00
#
_symmetry.space_group_name_H-M   'P 1'
#
loop_
_entity.id
_entity.type
_entity.pdbx_description
1 polymer ?
#
loop_
_entity_poly.entity_id
_entity_poly.type
_entity_poly.pdbx_seq_one_letter_code
_entity_poly.pdbx_strand_id
1 'polypeptide(L)'
;MNRQDMADRLLRDMDAAYEKEQALCRREYLHWVGGYHTRRTGRTHVIRDTADYAASVLILGREEVYDRAFQALERICGLQDVRPGSRTFGLWPYYLEENLEQMLAPDYNWSDFIGKDLIGVCLLCGDRLPEGLRTKLHTAIRNAMECSIRRNVGEDYTNMSLMGCMP
;
A
#
# COMPACT_ATOMS: atom_id res chain seq x y z
N MET A 1 -3.23 -15.11 24.45
CA MET A 1 -2.39 -14.73 23.29
C MET A 1 -1.89 -13.31 23.56
N ASN A 2 -0.59 -13.10 23.63
CA ASN A 2 0.00 -11.78 23.86
C ASN A 2 0.11 -11.02 22.51
N ARG A 3 0.51 -9.73 22.56
CA ARG A 3 0.63 -8.89 21.35
C ARG A 3 1.65 -9.43 20.33
N GLN A 4 2.75 -10.01 20.83
CA GLN A 4 3.80 -10.59 19.98
C GLN A 4 3.27 -11.81 19.22
N ASP A 5 2.57 -12.72 19.91
CA ASP A 5 1.97 -13.91 19.28
C ASP A 5 0.98 -13.52 18.15
N MET A 6 0.21 -12.42 18.37
CA MET A 6 -0.71 -11.90 17.34
C MET A 6 0.02 -11.35 16.13
N ALA A 7 1.07 -10.55 16.37
CA ALA A 7 1.89 -9.97 15.30
C ALA A 7 2.58 -11.08 14.47
N ASP A 8 3.17 -12.07 15.16
CA ASP A 8 3.84 -13.20 14.50
C ASP A 8 2.86 -14.06 13.69
N ARG A 9 1.63 -14.24 14.17
CA ARG A 9 0.60 -14.96 13.40
C ARG A 9 0.19 -14.18 12.15
N LEU A 10 -0.10 -12.89 12.32
CA LEU A 10 -0.48 -12.03 11.19
C LEU A 10 0.61 -12.01 10.11
N LEU A 11 1.88 -11.85 10.51
CA LEU A 11 3.00 -11.86 9.58
C LEU A 11 3.15 -13.19 8.86
N ARG A 12 2.95 -14.34 9.53
CA ARG A 12 2.99 -15.65 8.85
C ARG A 12 1.92 -15.78 7.78
N ASP A 13 0.70 -15.30 8.06
CA ASP A 13 -0.39 -15.33 7.09
C ASP A 13 -0.10 -14.42 5.87
N MET A 14 0.48 -13.24 6.12
CA MET A 14 0.89 -12.31 5.07
C MET A 14 2.09 -12.82 4.27
N ASP A 15 3.09 -13.43 4.95
CA ASP A 15 4.27 -14.01 4.32
C ASP A 15 3.91 -15.19 3.41
N ALA A 16 2.92 -15.99 3.80
CA ALA A 16 2.37 -17.06 2.97
C ALA A 16 1.62 -16.53 1.73
N ALA A 17 1.11 -15.30 1.79
CA ALA A 17 0.47 -14.63 0.66
C ALA A 17 1.45 -13.96 -0.30
N TYR A 18 2.70 -13.72 0.11
CA TYR A 18 3.70 -13.04 -0.72
C TYR A 18 4.15 -13.91 -1.88
N GLU A 19 4.05 -13.39 -3.10
CA GLU A 19 4.51 -14.04 -4.33
C GLU A 19 5.77 -13.34 -4.85
N LYS A 20 6.88 -14.06 -4.85
CA LYS A 20 8.21 -13.50 -5.13
C LYS A 20 8.34 -12.95 -6.55
N GLU A 21 7.76 -13.62 -7.53
CA GLU A 21 7.83 -13.25 -8.95
C GLU A 21 7.21 -11.89 -9.23
N GLN A 22 6.15 -11.54 -8.50
CA GLN A 22 5.48 -10.25 -8.61
C GLN A 22 5.93 -9.23 -7.57
N ALA A 23 6.62 -9.70 -6.52
CA ALA A 23 6.95 -8.94 -5.31
C ALA A 23 5.69 -8.31 -4.65
N LEU A 24 4.57 -9.03 -4.66
CA LEU A 24 3.27 -8.60 -4.17
C LEU A 24 2.56 -9.70 -3.37
N CYS A 25 1.70 -9.32 -2.45
CA CYS A 25 0.81 -10.22 -1.74
C CYS A 25 -0.39 -10.59 -2.60
N ARG A 26 -0.68 -11.90 -2.64
CA ARG A 26 -1.76 -12.47 -3.44
C ARG A 26 -2.96 -12.85 -2.58
N ARG A 27 -4.16 -12.66 -3.16
CA ARG A 27 -5.44 -13.14 -2.63
C ARG A 27 -6.19 -13.92 -3.69
N GLU A 28 -7.11 -14.76 -3.22
CA GLU A 28 -8.11 -15.42 -4.06
C GLU A 28 -9.51 -14.97 -3.61
N TYR A 29 -10.26 -14.36 -4.51
CA TYR A 29 -11.60 -13.87 -4.23
C TYR A 29 -12.65 -14.68 -4.99
N LEU A 30 -13.44 -15.46 -4.27
CA LEU A 30 -14.57 -16.20 -4.84
C LEU A 30 -15.70 -15.25 -5.30
N HIS A 31 -15.84 -14.11 -4.61
CA HIS A 31 -16.78 -13.05 -4.91
C HIS A 31 -16.07 -11.71 -4.88
N TRP A 32 -16.56 -10.73 -5.66
CA TRP A 32 -16.00 -9.39 -5.63
C TRP A 32 -16.23 -8.71 -4.27
N VAL A 33 -15.19 -8.06 -3.75
CA VAL A 33 -15.19 -7.42 -2.44
C VAL A 33 -14.85 -5.93 -2.51
N GLY A 34 -14.61 -5.41 -3.70
CA GLY A 34 -14.18 -4.03 -3.94
C GLY A 34 -15.30 -2.98 -3.94
N GLY A 35 -16.50 -3.31 -3.41
CA GLY A 35 -17.64 -2.39 -3.39
C GLY A 35 -18.03 -1.96 -4.81
N TYR A 36 -18.19 -0.66 -5.01
CA TYR A 36 -18.50 -0.08 -6.34
C TYR A 36 -17.24 0.26 -7.15
N HIS A 37 -16.03 0.02 -6.62
CA HIS A 37 -14.79 0.40 -7.27
C HIS A 37 -14.31 -0.62 -8.29
N THR A 38 -14.50 -1.91 -8.02
CA THR A 38 -14.06 -3.01 -8.87
C THR A 38 -15.01 -4.19 -8.75
N ARG A 39 -15.05 -5.04 -9.77
CA ARG A 39 -15.71 -6.35 -9.73
C ARG A 39 -14.75 -7.50 -9.98
N ARG A 40 -13.47 -7.25 -9.81
CA ARG A 40 -12.45 -8.27 -9.98
C ARG A 40 -12.66 -9.42 -9.00
N THR A 41 -12.56 -10.65 -9.51
CA THR A 41 -12.60 -11.91 -8.74
C THR A 41 -11.44 -12.81 -9.16
N GLY A 42 -11.30 -13.93 -8.50
CA GLY A 42 -10.23 -14.87 -8.74
C GLY A 42 -8.92 -14.45 -8.10
N ARG A 43 -7.84 -14.92 -8.66
CA ARG A 43 -6.48 -14.65 -8.19
C ARG A 43 -6.07 -13.22 -8.51
N THR A 44 -5.69 -12.46 -7.49
CA THR A 44 -5.28 -11.07 -7.62
C THR A 44 -4.10 -10.75 -6.69
N HIS A 45 -3.26 -9.79 -7.09
CA HIS A 45 -2.21 -9.24 -6.24
C HIS A 45 -2.68 -7.90 -5.68
N VAL A 46 -2.80 -7.84 -4.36
CA VAL A 46 -3.42 -6.70 -3.65
C VAL A 46 -2.35 -5.70 -3.24
N ILE A 47 -2.39 -4.50 -3.80
CA ILE A 47 -1.36 -3.47 -3.61
C ILE A 47 -1.32 -3.00 -2.16
N ARG A 48 -2.48 -2.74 -1.56
CA ARG A 48 -2.58 -2.33 -0.16
C ARG A 48 -2.06 -3.40 0.81
N ASP A 49 -2.48 -4.66 0.66
CA ASP A 49 -2.01 -5.74 1.52
C ASP A 49 -0.48 -5.89 1.43
N THR A 50 0.09 -5.59 0.26
CA THR A 50 1.53 -5.60 0.05
C THR A 50 2.22 -4.46 0.79
N ALA A 51 1.62 -3.26 0.83
CA ALA A 51 2.13 -2.13 1.61
C ALA A 51 2.09 -2.44 3.11
N ASP A 52 0.95 -2.94 3.60
CA ASP A 52 0.77 -3.38 4.99
C ASP A 52 1.80 -4.48 5.37
N TYR A 53 2.05 -5.45 4.48
CA TYR A 53 3.06 -6.50 4.68
C TYR A 53 4.47 -5.90 4.82
N ALA A 54 4.90 -5.12 3.85
CA ALA A 54 6.25 -4.56 3.84
C ALA A 54 6.50 -3.64 5.06
N ALA A 55 5.51 -2.80 5.41
CA ALA A 55 5.57 -1.96 6.60
C ALA A 55 5.66 -2.81 7.88
N SER A 56 4.83 -3.84 8.01
CA SER A 56 4.83 -4.73 9.18
C SER A 56 6.15 -5.45 9.35
N VAL A 57 6.73 -5.99 8.28
CA VAL A 57 8.05 -6.66 8.28
C VAL A 57 9.14 -5.73 8.82
N LEU A 58 9.19 -4.50 8.31
CA LEU A 58 10.24 -3.54 8.66
C LEU A 58 10.05 -2.98 10.09
N ILE A 59 8.83 -2.61 10.45
CA ILE A 59 8.51 -2.04 11.78
C ILE A 59 8.72 -3.07 12.89
N LEU A 60 8.36 -4.33 12.64
CA LEU A 60 8.55 -5.41 13.62
C LEU A 60 9.98 -5.99 13.62
N GLY A 61 10.87 -5.49 12.74
CA GLY A 61 12.27 -5.88 12.74
C GLY A 61 12.54 -7.31 12.26
N ARG A 62 11.76 -7.82 11.29
CA ARG A 62 11.91 -9.17 10.75
C ARG A 62 13.00 -9.20 9.68
N GLU A 63 14.26 -9.09 10.13
CA GLU A 63 15.45 -8.92 9.27
C GLU A 63 15.60 -10.05 8.24
N GLU A 64 15.18 -11.26 8.57
CA GLU A 64 15.26 -12.45 7.70
C GLU A 64 14.45 -12.32 6.40
N VAL A 65 13.52 -11.37 6.32
CA VAL A 65 12.68 -11.12 5.14
C VAL A 65 12.73 -9.66 4.65
N TYR A 66 13.70 -8.87 5.07
CA TYR A 66 13.84 -7.47 4.64
C TYR A 66 13.97 -7.32 3.12
N ASP A 67 14.69 -8.22 2.45
CA ASP A 67 14.82 -8.18 1.00
C ASP A 67 13.47 -8.26 0.30
N ARG A 68 12.53 -9.06 0.83
CA ARG A 68 11.17 -9.14 0.30
C ARG A 68 10.40 -7.83 0.52
N ALA A 69 10.53 -7.24 1.71
CA ALA A 69 9.91 -5.97 2.02
C ALA A 69 10.43 -4.84 1.13
N PHE A 70 11.73 -4.79 0.86
CA PHE A 70 12.34 -3.82 -0.04
C PHE A 70 11.85 -4.00 -1.48
N GLN A 71 11.80 -5.23 -1.98
CA GLN A 71 11.26 -5.54 -3.31
C GLN A 71 9.77 -5.17 -3.43
N ALA A 72 8.99 -5.46 -2.39
CA ALA A 72 7.58 -5.07 -2.32
C ALA A 72 7.40 -3.55 -2.39
N LEU A 73 8.15 -2.79 -1.60
CA LEU A 73 8.12 -1.32 -1.61
C LEU A 73 8.56 -0.73 -2.96
N GLU A 74 9.63 -1.28 -3.57
CA GLU A 74 10.05 -0.91 -4.93
C GLU A 74 8.92 -1.12 -5.93
N ARG A 75 8.26 -2.29 -5.85
CA ARG A 75 7.13 -2.63 -6.73
C ARG A 75 5.97 -1.68 -6.55
N ILE A 76 5.60 -1.37 -5.29
CA ILE A 76 4.54 -0.42 -4.95
C ILE A 76 4.85 0.97 -5.53
N CYS A 77 6.06 1.48 -5.35
CA CYS A 77 6.45 2.77 -5.95
C CYS A 77 6.25 2.78 -7.47
N GLY A 78 6.55 1.66 -8.15
CA GLY A 78 6.40 1.54 -9.61
C GLY A 78 4.95 1.38 -10.10
N LEU A 79 3.98 1.13 -9.21
CA LEU A 79 2.57 0.95 -9.56
C LEU A 79 1.72 2.21 -9.34
N GLN A 80 2.31 3.26 -8.77
CA GLN A 80 1.64 4.55 -8.59
C GLN A 80 1.41 5.24 -9.93
N ASP A 81 0.26 5.87 -10.12
CA ASP A 81 0.05 6.76 -11.27
C ASP A 81 0.85 8.05 -11.08
N VAL A 82 1.87 8.21 -11.90
CA VAL A 82 2.76 9.38 -11.89
C VAL A 82 2.62 10.24 -13.16
N ARG A 83 1.59 10.00 -13.97
CA ARG A 83 1.36 10.75 -15.21
C ARG A 83 0.94 12.18 -14.90
N PRO A 84 1.69 13.19 -15.37
CA PRO A 84 1.36 14.59 -15.12
C PRO A 84 -0.04 14.94 -15.65
N GLY A 85 -0.85 15.60 -14.83
CA GLY A 85 -2.21 16.03 -15.20
C GLY A 85 -3.26 14.91 -15.17
N SER A 86 -2.90 13.67 -14.81
CA SER A 86 -3.87 12.59 -14.62
C SER A 86 -4.81 12.92 -13.45
N ARG A 87 -6.08 12.55 -13.60
CA ARG A 87 -7.05 12.64 -12.49
C ARG A 87 -6.66 11.75 -11.32
N THR A 88 -5.98 10.65 -11.62
CA THR A 88 -5.53 9.63 -10.66
C THR A 88 -4.06 9.79 -10.28
N PHE A 89 -3.42 10.92 -10.61
CA PHE A 89 -2.04 11.18 -10.20
C PHE A 89 -1.86 10.98 -8.68
N GLY A 90 -0.85 10.21 -8.29
CA GLY A 90 -0.55 9.88 -6.90
C GLY A 90 -1.35 8.71 -6.33
N LEU A 91 -2.23 8.09 -7.13
CA LEU A 91 -3.08 6.98 -6.71
C LEU A 91 -2.50 5.63 -7.13
N TRP A 92 -2.91 4.57 -6.44
CA TRP A 92 -2.65 3.18 -6.79
C TRP A 92 -3.94 2.46 -7.18
N PRO A 93 -3.89 1.47 -8.10
CA PRO A 93 -5.01 0.56 -8.32
C PRO A 93 -5.19 -0.38 -7.13
N TYR A 94 -6.33 -1.07 -7.07
CA TYR A 94 -6.57 -2.10 -6.04
C TYR A 94 -5.66 -3.31 -6.26
N TYR A 95 -5.57 -3.74 -7.50
CA TYR A 95 -4.93 -4.98 -7.92
C TYR A 95 -3.95 -4.72 -9.05
N LEU A 96 -2.92 -5.56 -9.14
CA LEU A 96 -1.99 -5.54 -10.27
C LEU A 96 -2.71 -5.81 -11.61
N GLU A 97 -3.72 -6.67 -11.59
CA GLU A 97 -4.43 -7.16 -12.78
C GLU A 97 -5.56 -6.23 -13.25
N GLU A 98 -5.75 -5.10 -12.60
CA GLU A 98 -6.77 -4.12 -12.96
C GLU A 98 -6.18 -2.72 -12.76
N ASN A 99 -5.78 -2.06 -13.86
CA ASN A 99 -5.27 -0.70 -13.76
C ASN A 99 -6.37 0.31 -13.43
N LEU A 100 -5.99 1.54 -13.07
CA LEU A 100 -6.93 2.59 -12.64
C LEU A 100 -8.00 2.95 -13.68
N GLU A 101 -7.70 2.79 -14.97
CA GLU A 101 -8.67 3.04 -16.06
C GLU A 101 -9.66 1.89 -16.27
N GLN A 102 -9.31 0.69 -15.83
CA GLN A 102 -10.17 -0.50 -15.88
C GLN A 102 -11.11 -0.61 -14.68
N MET A 103 -10.78 0.07 -13.58
CA MET A 103 -11.63 0.11 -12.40
C MET A 103 -12.97 0.79 -12.74
N LEU A 104 -14.07 0.34 -12.14
CA LEU A 104 -15.38 0.98 -12.27
C LEU A 104 -15.35 2.43 -11.75
N ALA A 105 -14.64 2.64 -10.65
CA ALA A 105 -14.36 3.96 -10.10
C ALA A 105 -13.06 3.89 -9.28
N PRO A 106 -12.03 4.69 -9.60
CA PRO A 106 -10.84 4.77 -8.76
C PRO A 106 -11.20 5.12 -7.32
N ASP A 107 -10.56 4.45 -6.36
CA ASP A 107 -10.75 4.75 -4.94
C ASP A 107 -9.62 5.66 -4.44
N TYR A 108 -9.93 6.92 -4.30
CA TYR A 108 -8.96 7.92 -3.85
C TYR A 108 -8.51 7.74 -2.40
N ASN A 109 -9.20 6.94 -1.57
CA ASN A 109 -8.73 6.58 -0.23
C ASN A 109 -7.44 5.74 -0.28
N TRP A 110 -7.16 5.10 -1.41
CA TRP A 110 -5.96 4.29 -1.57
C TRP A 110 -4.66 5.09 -1.45
N SER A 111 -4.67 6.38 -1.81
CA SER A 111 -3.53 7.29 -1.56
C SER A 111 -3.23 7.45 -0.07
N ASP A 112 -4.27 7.57 0.74
CA ASP A 112 -4.13 7.74 2.19
C ASP A 112 -3.73 6.42 2.86
N PHE A 113 -4.39 5.31 2.50
CA PHE A 113 -4.11 4.01 3.08
C PHE A 113 -2.67 3.55 2.83
N ILE A 114 -2.22 3.61 1.59
CA ILE A 114 -0.86 3.21 1.22
C ILE A 114 0.15 4.28 1.68
N GLY A 115 -0.17 5.55 1.47
CA GLY A 115 0.68 6.67 1.89
C GLY A 115 1.04 6.63 3.36
N LYS A 116 0.08 6.31 4.23
CA LYS A 116 0.30 6.13 5.68
C LYS A 116 1.38 5.07 5.96
N ASP A 117 1.32 3.92 5.29
CA ASP A 117 2.28 2.84 5.50
C ASP A 117 3.68 3.24 5.03
N LEU A 118 3.78 3.91 3.86
CA LEU A 118 5.05 4.42 3.37
C LEU A 118 5.66 5.49 4.29
N ILE A 119 4.83 6.38 4.84
CA ILE A 119 5.25 7.37 5.85
C ILE A 119 5.78 6.65 7.10
N GLY A 120 5.02 5.68 7.62
CA GLY A 120 5.43 4.89 8.79
C GLY A 120 6.78 4.20 8.58
N VAL A 121 6.99 3.60 7.41
CA VAL A 121 8.28 3.00 7.04
C VAL A 121 9.42 4.03 7.03
N CYS A 122 9.21 5.20 6.42
CA CYS A 122 10.24 6.23 6.37
C CYS A 122 10.58 6.79 7.74
N LEU A 123 9.58 7.00 8.60
CA LEU A 123 9.77 7.56 9.94
C LEU A 123 10.43 6.57 10.92
N LEU A 124 10.02 5.31 10.88
CA LEU A 124 10.43 4.31 11.87
C LEU A 124 11.60 3.44 11.41
N CYS A 125 11.83 3.34 10.11
CA CYS A 125 12.81 2.42 9.53
C CYS A 125 13.72 3.09 8.48
N GLY A 126 13.70 4.42 8.37
CA GLY A 126 14.41 5.16 7.32
C GLY A 126 15.90 4.85 7.22
N ASP A 127 16.56 4.64 8.36
CA ASP A 127 18.00 4.32 8.42
C ASP A 127 18.35 2.91 7.91
N ARG A 128 17.35 2.02 7.83
CA ARG A 128 17.52 0.64 7.35
C ARG A 128 17.25 0.52 5.86
N LEU A 129 16.64 1.54 5.24
CA LEU A 129 16.26 1.51 3.83
C LEU A 129 17.49 1.78 2.95
N PRO A 130 17.64 1.03 1.83
CA PRO A 130 18.54 1.41 0.77
C PRO A 130 18.24 2.85 0.30
N GLU A 131 19.29 3.66 0.07
CA GLU A 131 19.11 5.08 -0.27
C GLU A 131 18.25 5.31 -1.51
N GLY A 132 18.43 4.50 -2.54
CA GLY A 132 17.61 4.57 -3.76
C GLY A 132 16.14 4.29 -3.49
N LEU A 133 15.82 3.31 -2.62
CA LEU A 133 14.46 3.01 -2.22
C LEU A 133 13.87 4.16 -1.39
N ARG A 134 14.61 4.70 -0.44
CA ARG A 134 14.18 5.84 0.38
C ARG A 134 13.79 7.04 -0.49
N THR A 135 14.57 7.36 -1.51
CA THR A 135 14.26 8.43 -2.47
C THR A 135 12.96 8.18 -3.23
N LYS A 136 12.72 6.93 -3.67
CA LYS A 136 11.48 6.55 -4.35
C LYS A 136 10.28 6.65 -3.42
N LEU A 137 10.41 6.21 -2.17
CA LEU A 137 9.35 6.31 -1.16
C LEU A 137 8.97 7.77 -0.89
N HIS A 138 9.94 8.65 -0.70
CA HIS A 138 9.66 10.09 -0.53
C HIS A 138 8.93 10.69 -1.73
N THR A 139 9.26 10.27 -2.94
CA THR A 139 8.55 10.71 -4.14
C THR A 139 7.12 10.18 -4.17
N ALA A 140 6.92 8.89 -3.89
CA ALA A 140 5.60 8.28 -3.86
C ALA A 140 4.70 8.89 -2.76
N ILE A 141 5.25 9.15 -1.58
CA ILE A 141 4.54 9.84 -0.49
C ILE A 141 4.10 11.23 -0.94
N ARG A 142 4.99 12.03 -1.54
CA ARG A 142 4.66 13.38 -2.04
C ARG A 142 3.52 13.34 -3.04
N ASN A 143 3.56 12.42 -3.99
CA ASN A 143 2.49 12.25 -4.99
C ASN A 143 1.16 11.85 -4.34
N ALA A 144 1.19 10.94 -3.35
CA ALA A 144 0.01 10.54 -2.60
C ALA A 144 -0.58 11.70 -1.81
N MET A 145 0.26 12.50 -1.15
CA MET A 145 -0.17 13.71 -0.44
C MET A 145 -0.82 14.73 -1.39
N GLU A 146 -0.25 14.94 -2.58
CA GLU A 146 -0.86 15.81 -3.60
C GLU A 146 -2.22 15.28 -4.03
N CYS A 147 -2.38 13.96 -4.21
CA CYS A 147 -3.66 13.33 -4.49
C CYS A 147 -4.68 13.61 -3.38
N SER A 148 -4.30 13.42 -2.13
CA SER A 148 -5.16 13.63 -0.95
C SER A 148 -5.56 15.11 -0.79
N ILE A 149 -4.61 16.02 -0.96
CA ILE A 149 -4.88 17.48 -0.89
C ILE A 149 -5.87 17.91 -1.98
N ARG A 150 -5.66 17.45 -3.22
CA ARG A 150 -6.58 17.80 -4.34
C ARG A 150 -7.99 17.27 -4.13
N ARG A 151 -8.12 16.15 -3.45
CA ARG A 151 -9.41 15.57 -3.11
C ARG A 151 -10.21 16.42 -2.13
N ASN A 152 -9.52 17.19 -1.26
CA ASN A 152 -10.10 18.11 -0.28
C ASN A 152 -11.23 17.47 0.55
N VAL A 153 -10.95 16.29 1.13
CA VAL A 153 -11.92 15.60 2.00
C VAL A 153 -12.09 16.40 3.29
N GLY A 154 -13.32 16.84 3.52
CA GLY A 154 -13.68 17.57 4.74
C GLY A 154 -13.86 16.64 5.94
N GLU A 155 -14.15 17.28 7.07
CA GLU A 155 -14.42 16.64 8.37
C GLU A 155 -15.63 15.67 8.34
N ASP A 156 -16.50 15.81 7.35
CA ASP A 156 -17.65 14.91 7.13
C ASP A 156 -17.26 13.46 6.81
N TYR A 157 -16.01 13.25 6.39
CA TYR A 157 -15.50 11.92 6.13
C TYR A 157 -14.53 11.48 7.24
N THR A 158 -15.11 11.18 8.38
CA THR A 158 -14.42 10.96 9.66
C THR A 158 -13.23 9.99 9.59
N ASN A 159 -13.37 8.89 8.88
CA ASN A 159 -12.29 7.88 8.78
C ASN A 159 -11.03 8.47 8.17
N MET A 160 -11.17 9.28 7.12
CA MET A 160 -10.04 9.86 6.40
C MET A 160 -9.46 11.04 7.17
N SER A 161 -10.31 11.82 7.82
CA SER A 161 -9.86 12.92 8.70
C SER A 161 -9.05 12.39 9.88
N LEU A 162 -9.48 11.29 10.49
CA LEU A 162 -8.73 10.64 11.58
C LEU A 162 -7.38 10.07 11.10
N MET A 163 -7.33 9.45 9.91
CA MET A 163 -6.07 8.95 9.36
C MET A 163 -5.08 10.06 9.01
N GLY A 164 -5.58 11.20 8.52
CA GLY A 164 -4.75 12.37 8.24
C GLY A 164 -4.19 13.04 9.49
N CYS A 165 -4.79 12.79 10.67
CA CYS A 165 -4.31 13.29 11.96
C CYS A 165 -3.38 12.33 12.71
N MET A 166 -3.22 11.11 12.23
CA MET A 166 -2.26 10.17 12.84
C MET A 166 -0.85 10.46 12.33
N PRO A 167 0.11 10.65 13.24
CA PRO A 167 1.50 10.90 12.88
C PRO A 167 2.14 9.65 12.27
#